data_4d240feba3922b747b8b2d909109ae67
#
_entry.id   4d240feba3922b747b8b2d909109ae67
#
_cell.length_a   1.000
_cell.length_b   1.000
_cell.length_c   1.000
_cell.angle_alpha   90.00
_cell.angle_beta   90.00
_cell.angle_gamma   90.00
#
_symmetry.space_group_name_H-M   'P 1'
#
loop_
_entity.id
_entity.type
_entity.pdbx_description
1 polymer ?
#
loop_
_entity_poly.entity_id
_entity_poly.type
_entity_poly.pdbx_seq_one_letter_code
_entity_poly.pdbx_strand_id
1 'polypeptide(L)'
;MIAVLCGVFGLVIGSFLNVVIHRVPQKLSVVQPPSACPSCGNPIEPRDNIPVVSWLLLRGKCRHCSAPISVRYPLVELGTGLLFAAVAVRYDDDLVLPAYLVLTACLIAVSLIDLEHFIVPNRILQVACLLGVPLLVLAAADDGWSHLRSSAVGAVLGLGMLLAIHLVNPRGMGMGDVKLAGVLGLYLGFFGFGHVLLGLFLGFLLGSVLGLLLIGTGIRSRKDHIPFAPFLAAGAMLTLFVGTSFLDWYRG
;
A
#
# COMPACT_ATOMS: atom_id res chain seq x y z
N MET A 1 23.72 -2.38 -1.72
CA MET A 1 23.77 -1.37 -0.63
C MET A 1 22.43 -0.63 -0.52
N ILE A 2 21.87 -0.11 -1.60
CA ILE A 2 20.58 0.64 -1.64
C ILE A 2 19.43 -0.18 -1.04
N ALA A 3 19.30 -1.47 -1.38
CA ALA A 3 18.24 -2.32 -0.84
C ALA A 3 18.26 -2.43 0.70
N VAL A 4 19.44 -2.51 1.32
CA VAL A 4 19.57 -2.55 2.78
C VAL A 4 19.16 -1.21 3.39
N LEU A 5 19.60 -0.10 2.80
CA LEU A 5 19.22 1.23 3.26
C LEU A 5 17.70 1.46 3.13
N CYS A 6 17.10 1.08 2.00
CA CYS A 6 15.66 1.15 1.81
C CYS A 6 14.91 0.23 2.78
N GLY A 7 15.43 -0.97 3.07
CA GLY A 7 14.86 -1.86 4.06
C GLY A 7 14.84 -1.25 5.46
N VAL A 8 15.96 -0.69 5.91
CA VAL A 8 16.06 0.00 7.22
C VAL A 8 15.11 1.21 7.25
N PHE A 9 15.09 2.02 6.19
CA PHE A 9 14.16 3.13 6.07
C PHE A 9 12.70 2.64 6.10
N GLY A 10 12.42 1.52 5.43
CA GLY A 10 11.11 0.87 5.43
C GLY A 10 10.65 0.42 6.82
N LEU A 11 11.56 -0.05 7.69
CA LEU A 11 11.22 -0.34 9.09
C LEU A 11 10.73 0.93 9.83
N VAL A 12 11.42 2.06 9.63
CA VAL A 12 11.04 3.35 10.25
C VAL A 12 9.70 3.84 9.71
N ILE A 13 9.51 3.77 8.39
CA ILE A 13 8.22 4.10 7.77
C ILE A 13 7.12 3.16 8.28
N GLY A 14 7.37 1.86 8.42
CA GLY A 14 6.42 0.89 8.96
C GLY A 14 5.95 1.22 10.38
N SER A 15 6.88 1.68 11.24
CA SER A 15 6.53 2.17 12.57
C SER A 15 5.60 3.38 12.50
N PHE A 16 5.87 4.34 11.62
CA PHE A 16 4.97 5.47 11.38
C PHE A 16 3.63 5.03 10.77
N LEU A 17 3.63 4.06 9.86
CA LEU A 17 2.39 3.53 9.27
C LEU A 17 1.45 2.93 10.32
N ASN A 18 1.96 2.32 11.39
CA ASN A 18 1.12 1.86 12.50
C ASN A 18 0.30 3.02 13.11
N VAL A 19 0.90 4.21 13.24
CA VAL A 19 0.19 5.42 13.70
C VAL A 19 -0.84 5.88 12.67
N VAL A 20 -0.47 5.90 11.39
CA VAL A 20 -1.36 6.30 10.28
C VAL A 20 -2.59 5.37 10.22
N ILE A 21 -2.37 4.06 10.25
CA ILE A 21 -3.42 3.04 10.17
C ILE A 21 -4.42 3.18 11.33
N HIS A 22 -3.93 3.49 12.52
CA HIS A 22 -4.80 3.68 13.69
C HIS A 22 -5.53 5.02 13.68
N ARG A 23 -4.84 6.12 13.35
CA ARG A 23 -5.37 7.48 13.55
C ARG A 23 -6.17 8.04 12.37
N VAL A 24 -5.79 7.71 11.13
CA VAL A 24 -6.44 8.29 9.93
C VAL A 24 -7.92 7.93 9.83
N PRO A 25 -8.36 6.68 10.06
CA PRO A 25 -9.78 6.34 10.05
C PRO A 25 -10.59 7.10 11.11
N GLN A 26 -9.98 7.37 12.25
CA GLN A 26 -10.58 8.12 13.36
C GLN A 26 -10.52 9.64 13.20
N LYS A 27 -9.94 10.13 12.07
CA LYS A 27 -9.72 11.56 11.78
C LYS A 27 -8.84 12.29 12.80
N LEU A 28 -8.01 11.55 13.55
CA LEU A 28 -7.07 12.08 14.53
C LEU A 28 -5.80 12.62 13.84
N SER A 29 -5.08 13.48 14.54
CA SER A 29 -3.77 13.96 14.10
C SER A 29 -2.73 12.83 14.15
N VAL A 30 -1.95 12.68 13.08
CA VAL A 30 -0.84 11.71 13.04
C VAL A 30 0.42 12.23 13.73
N VAL A 31 0.45 13.52 14.09
CA VAL A 31 1.60 14.20 14.71
C VAL A 31 1.42 14.32 16.22
N GLN A 32 0.25 14.69 16.68
CA GLN A 32 -0.05 14.94 18.11
C GLN A 32 -1.33 14.24 18.56
N PRO A 33 -1.40 13.77 19.82
CA PRO A 33 -0.31 13.67 20.80
C PRO A 33 0.75 12.62 20.41
N PRO A 34 1.94 12.60 21.07
CA PRO A 34 2.92 11.54 20.88
C PRO A 34 2.34 10.17 21.21
N SER A 35 3.00 9.10 20.73
CA SER A 35 2.55 7.72 20.97
C SER A 35 2.69 7.39 22.46
N ALA A 36 1.65 6.77 23.02
CA ALA A 36 1.58 6.39 24.44
C ALA A 36 0.99 4.99 24.58
N CYS A 37 1.28 4.34 25.68
CA CYS A 37 0.68 3.05 26.01
C CYS A 37 -0.84 3.24 26.26
N PRO A 38 -1.72 2.49 25.57
CA PRO A 38 -3.17 2.64 25.74
C PRO A 38 -3.66 2.22 27.13
N SER A 39 -2.90 1.39 27.85
CA SER A 39 -3.31 0.86 29.17
C SER A 39 -2.89 1.75 30.33
N CYS A 40 -1.71 2.39 30.28
CA CYS A 40 -1.21 3.22 31.40
C CYS A 40 -1.02 4.70 31.05
N GLY A 41 -1.21 5.09 29.79
CA GLY A 41 -1.07 6.47 29.33
C GLY A 41 0.38 7.00 29.27
N ASN A 42 1.36 6.22 29.71
CA ASN A 42 2.77 6.65 29.67
C ASN A 42 3.24 6.81 28.22
N PRO A 43 3.94 7.91 27.89
CA PRO A 43 4.51 8.12 26.56
C PRO A 43 5.55 7.05 26.24
N ILE A 44 5.63 6.66 24.97
CA ILE A 44 6.64 5.71 24.47
C ILE A 44 7.95 6.47 24.29
N GLU A 45 9.00 6.04 24.99
CA GLU A 45 10.32 6.63 24.87
C GLU A 45 10.95 6.32 23.51
N PRO A 46 11.83 7.19 22.96
CA PRO A 46 12.48 6.95 21.65
C PRO A 46 13.18 5.58 21.54
N ARG A 47 13.84 5.14 22.64
CA ARG A 47 14.49 3.83 22.71
C ARG A 47 13.51 2.65 22.63
N ASP A 48 12.26 2.85 23.01
CA ASP A 48 11.19 1.84 22.96
C ASP A 48 10.41 1.88 21.63
N ASN A 49 10.78 2.80 20.74
CA ASN A 49 10.20 2.98 19.42
C ASN A 49 11.14 2.57 18.27
N ILE A 50 12.23 1.81 18.57
CA ILE A 50 13.10 1.23 17.54
C ILE A 50 12.34 0.08 16.89
N PRO A 51 12.04 0.15 15.56
CA PRO A 51 11.16 -0.81 14.91
C PRO A 51 11.64 -2.26 15.10
N VAL A 52 10.72 -3.17 15.38
CA VAL A 52 10.93 -4.60 15.62
C VAL A 52 11.81 -4.87 16.85
N VAL A 53 12.96 -4.21 16.96
CA VAL A 53 13.96 -4.45 18.00
C VAL A 53 13.38 -4.19 19.40
N SER A 54 12.70 -3.05 19.59
CA SER A 54 12.12 -2.71 20.90
C SER A 54 11.04 -3.71 21.31
N TRP A 55 10.21 -4.17 20.36
CA TRP A 55 9.19 -5.18 20.64
C TRP A 55 9.82 -6.51 21.11
N LEU A 56 10.91 -6.95 20.45
CA LEU A 56 11.65 -8.17 20.84
C LEU A 56 12.30 -8.02 22.21
N LEU A 57 13.00 -6.90 22.47
CA LEU A 57 13.67 -6.64 23.74
C LEU A 57 12.68 -6.54 24.92
N LEU A 58 11.52 -5.93 24.69
CA LEU A 58 10.44 -5.81 25.66
C LEU A 58 9.56 -7.08 25.74
N ARG A 59 9.86 -8.11 24.93
CA ARG A 59 9.09 -9.35 24.86
C ARG A 59 7.59 -9.11 24.61
N GLY A 60 7.29 -8.12 23.77
CA GLY A 60 5.92 -7.74 23.45
C GLY A 60 5.12 -7.14 24.60
N LYS A 61 5.76 -6.48 25.55
CA LYS A 61 5.11 -5.89 26.75
C LYS A 61 5.52 -4.44 26.96
N CYS A 62 4.60 -3.64 27.50
CA CYS A 62 4.90 -2.27 27.90
C CYS A 62 5.95 -2.25 29.04
N ARG A 63 6.93 -1.36 28.94
CA ARG A 63 8.00 -1.19 29.94
C ARG A 63 7.46 -0.83 31.33
N HIS A 64 6.39 -0.05 31.41
CA HIS A 64 5.86 0.50 32.66
C HIS A 64 4.79 -0.39 33.31
N CYS A 65 3.83 -0.90 32.53
CA CYS A 65 2.68 -1.63 33.07
C CYS A 65 2.62 -3.10 32.65
N SER A 66 3.59 -3.57 31.84
CA SER A 66 3.64 -4.94 31.32
C SER A 66 2.42 -5.37 30.48
N ALA A 67 1.53 -4.44 30.08
CA ALA A 67 0.44 -4.72 29.18
C ALA A 67 0.97 -5.25 27.82
N PRO A 68 0.30 -6.23 27.19
CA PRO A 68 0.75 -6.83 25.94
C PRO A 68 0.69 -5.82 24.78
N ILE A 69 1.74 -5.82 23.94
CA ILE A 69 1.81 -5.06 22.70
C ILE A 69 1.52 -6.02 21.55
N SER A 70 0.54 -5.71 20.72
CA SER A 70 0.13 -6.55 19.59
C SER A 70 1.29 -6.88 18.64
N VAL A 71 1.37 -8.13 18.21
CA VAL A 71 2.32 -8.63 17.19
C VAL A 71 2.15 -7.91 15.85
N ARG A 72 0.99 -7.31 15.59
CA ARG A 72 0.72 -6.52 14.39
C ARG A 72 1.75 -5.41 14.19
N TYR A 73 2.17 -4.72 15.28
CA TYR A 73 3.15 -3.62 15.18
C TYR A 73 4.46 -4.07 14.51
N PRO A 74 5.21 -5.03 15.05
CA PRO A 74 6.44 -5.50 14.41
C PRO A 74 6.20 -6.18 13.06
N LEU A 75 5.03 -6.77 12.79
CA LEU A 75 4.72 -7.35 11.48
C LEU A 75 4.56 -6.28 10.41
N VAL A 76 3.90 -5.16 10.70
CA VAL A 76 3.78 -4.03 9.77
C VAL A 76 5.17 -3.41 9.51
N GLU A 77 5.97 -3.22 10.55
CA GLU A 77 7.33 -2.70 10.44
C GLU A 77 8.21 -3.59 9.57
N LEU A 78 8.28 -4.87 9.88
CA LEU A 78 9.07 -5.85 9.14
C LEU A 78 8.56 -6.01 7.69
N GLY A 79 7.25 -6.11 7.50
CA GLY A 79 6.64 -6.21 6.18
C GLY A 79 6.96 -5.00 5.30
N THR A 80 6.88 -3.78 5.87
CA THR A 80 7.26 -2.56 5.15
C THR A 80 8.74 -2.55 4.81
N GLY A 81 9.62 -2.94 5.75
CA GLY A 81 11.06 -3.04 5.51
C GLY A 81 11.41 -4.02 4.40
N LEU A 82 10.80 -5.21 4.42
CA LEU A 82 11.03 -6.24 3.40
C LEU A 82 10.52 -5.80 2.02
N LEU A 83 9.33 -5.19 1.93
CA LEU A 83 8.79 -4.70 0.67
C LEU A 83 9.63 -3.55 0.11
N PHE A 84 10.10 -2.62 0.95
CA PHE A 84 11.00 -1.55 0.51
C PHE A 84 12.31 -2.10 -0.02
N ALA A 85 12.92 -3.07 0.67
CA ALA A 85 14.12 -3.75 0.20
C ALA A 85 13.88 -4.46 -1.15
N ALA A 86 12.75 -5.16 -1.28
CA ALA A 86 12.39 -5.87 -2.52
C ALA A 86 12.18 -4.89 -3.70
N VAL A 87 11.46 -3.78 -3.48
CA VAL A 87 11.29 -2.72 -4.48
C VAL A 87 12.64 -2.11 -4.87
N ALA A 88 13.52 -1.87 -3.89
CA ALA A 88 14.86 -1.37 -4.17
C ALA A 88 15.74 -2.36 -4.94
N VAL A 89 15.62 -3.67 -4.70
CA VAL A 89 16.31 -4.69 -5.51
C VAL A 89 15.83 -4.68 -6.97
N ARG A 90 14.52 -4.39 -7.18
CA ARG A 90 13.93 -4.38 -8.52
C ARG A 90 14.28 -3.12 -9.31
N TYR A 91 14.46 -1.98 -8.64
CA TYR A 91 14.64 -0.65 -9.22
C TYR A 91 15.90 0.05 -8.69
N ASP A 92 17.02 -0.69 -8.49
CA ASP A 92 18.20 -0.25 -7.73
C ASP A 92 18.82 1.07 -8.26
N ASP A 93 18.97 1.19 -9.59
CA ASP A 93 19.58 2.35 -10.24
C ASP A 93 18.57 3.25 -10.96
N ASP A 94 17.27 3.11 -10.66
CA ASP A 94 16.21 3.79 -11.36
C ASP A 94 15.67 4.98 -10.54
N LEU A 95 15.59 6.16 -11.15
CA LEU A 95 15.04 7.36 -10.50
C LEU A 95 13.54 7.22 -10.13
N VAL A 96 12.87 6.22 -10.64
CA VAL A 96 11.49 5.91 -10.27
C VAL A 96 11.37 5.23 -8.90
N LEU A 97 12.47 4.68 -8.34
CA LEU A 97 12.48 3.97 -7.04
C LEU A 97 11.77 4.75 -5.92
N PRO A 98 12.09 6.04 -5.66
CA PRO A 98 11.42 6.78 -4.58
C PRO A 98 9.90 6.87 -4.76
N ALA A 99 9.41 6.98 -5.99
CA ALA A 99 7.98 6.98 -6.27
C ALA A 99 7.33 5.65 -5.86
N TYR A 100 7.95 4.52 -6.18
CA TYR A 100 7.41 3.21 -5.81
C TYR A 100 7.54 2.88 -4.33
N LEU A 101 8.51 3.45 -3.61
CA LEU A 101 8.54 3.37 -2.15
C LEU A 101 7.36 4.14 -1.53
N VAL A 102 7.03 5.32 -2.04
CA VAL A 102 5.82 6.07 -1.63
C VAL A 102 4.55 5.28 -1.92
N LEU A 103 4.42 4.72 -3.12
CA LEU A 103 3.27 3.87 -3.47
C LEU A 103 3.16 2.69 -2.50
N THR A 104 4.26 1.95 -2.27
CA THR A 104 4.30 0.79 -1.38
C THR A 104 3.82 1.14 0.02
N ALA A 105 4.31 2.24 0.61
CA ALA A 105 3.87 2.73 1.92
C ALA A 105 2.36 3.02 1.95
N CYS A 106 1.86 3.73 0.93
CA CYS A 106 0.44 4.05 0.81
C CYS A 106 -0.43 2.80 0.64
N LEU A 107 0.02 1.82 -0.14
CA LEU A 107 -0.71 0.56 -0.36
C LEU A 107 -0.78 -0.28 0.91
N ILE A 108 0.29 -0.35 1.70
CA ILE A 108 0.27 -1.03 3.01
C ILE A 108 -0.75 -0.36 3.93
N ALA A 109 -0.71 0.98 4.05
CA ALA A 109 -1.65 1.71 4.90
C ALA A 109 -3.10 1.53 4.46
N VAL A 110 -3.39 1.70 3.17
CA VAL A 110 -4.75 1.53 2.60
C VAL A 110 -5.24 0.11 2.82
N SER A 111 -4.41 -0.90 2.53
CA SER A 111 -4.78 -2.32 2.68
C SER A 111 -5.15 -2.66 4.13
N LEU A 112 -4.34 -2.23 5.09
CA LEU A 112 -4.59 -2.54 6.50
C LEU A 112 -5.78 -1.76 7.06
N ILE A 113 -6.01 -0.53 6.60
CA ILE A 113 -7.21 0.24 6.96
C ILE A 113 -8.46 -0.39 6.36
N ASP A 114 -8.42 -0.81 5.11
CA ASP A 114 -9.57 -1.42 4.44
C ASP A 114 -9.95 -2.77 5.07
N LEU A 115 -8.96 -3.57 5.47
CA LEU A 115 -9.18 -4.82 6.21
C LEU A 115 -9.91 -4.63 7.54
N GLU A 116 -9.74 -3.48 8.20
CA GLU A 116 -10.32 -3.20 9.53
C GLU A 116 -11.60 -2.38 9.45
N HIS A 117 -11.65 -1.42 8.54
CA HIS A 117 -12.67 -0.37 8.51
C HIS A 117 -13.50 -0.35 7.23
N PHE A 118 -13.14 -1.15 6.20
CA PHE A 118 -13.79 -1.17 4.88
C PHE A 118 -13.84 0.21 4.22
N ILE A 119 -12.76 1.00 4.36
CA ILE A 119 -12.63 2.33 3.78
C ILE A 119 -11.25 2.55 3.19
N VAL A 120 -11.20 3.29 2.09
CA VAL A 120 -9.98 3.83 1.48
C VAL A 120 -9.89 5.33 1.78
N PRO A 121 -9.04 5.78 2.73
CA PRO A 121 -8.98 7.18 3.12
C PRO A 121 -8.41 8.08 2.02
N ASN A 122 -9.14 9.12 1.63
CA ASN A 122 -8.69 10.07 0.60
C ASN A 122 -7.34 10.73 0.95
N ARG A 123 -7.07 10.96 2.26
CA ARG A 123 -5.80 11.57 2.72
C ARG A 123 -4.58 10.76 2.27
N ILE A 124 -4.65 9.42 2.31
CA ILE A 124 -3.54 8.55 1.88
C ILE A 124 -3.37 8.63 0.36
N LEU A 125 -4.47 8.61 -0.39
CA LEU A 125 -4.42 8.77 -1.85
C LEU A 125 -3.88 10.14 -2.26
N GLN A 126 -4.23 11.20 -1.51
CA GLN A 126 -3.68 12.53 -1.72
C GLN A 126 -2.17 12.58 -1.47
N VAL A 127 -1.67 11.92 -0.41
CA VAL A 127 -0.22 11.81 -0.14
C VAL A 127 0.47 11.04 -1.27
N ALA A 128 -0.12 9.93 -1.74
CA ALA A 128 0.40 9.19 -2.88
C ALA A 128 0.55 10.08 -4.12
N CYS A 129 -0.46 10.90 -4.45
CA CYS A 129 -0.39 11.82 -5.57
C CYS A 129 0.59 12.98 -5.31
N LEU A 130 0.53 13.60 -4.13
CA LEU A 130 1.33 14.79 -3.80
C LEU A 130 2.83 14.52 -3.82
N LEU A 131 3.24 13.36 -3.30
CA LEU A 131 4.65 12.95 -3.31
C LEU A 131 5.02 12.20 -4.58
N GLY A 132 4.13 11.35 -5.10
CA GLY A 132 4.43 10.50 -6.24
C GLY A 132 4.51 11.27 -7.56
N VAL A 133 3.60 12.23 -7.83
CA VAL A 133 3.64 12.97 -9.09
C VAL A 133 4.97 13.71 -9.31
N PRO A 134 5.50 14.49 -8.35
CA PRO A 134 6.81 15.10 -8.51
C PRO A 134 7.95 14.09 -8.73
N LEU A 135 7.91 12.94 -8.03
CA LEU A 135 8.93 11.90 -8.18
C LEU A 135 8.85 11.22 -9.56
N LEU A 136 7.64 10.95 -10.07
CA LEU A 136 7.45 10.44 -11.44
C LEU A 136 7.86 11.47 -12.51
N VAL A 137 7.66 12.77 -12.25
CA VAL A 137 8.13 13.84 -13.14
C VAL A 137 9.67 13.86 -13.18
N LEU A 138 10.34 13.71 -12.03
CA LEU A 138 11.79 13.63 -11.97
C LEU A 138 12.32 12.39 -12.70
N ALA A 139 11.71 11.23 -12.53
CA ALA A 139 12.06 10.02 -13.26
C ALA A 139 11.84 10.19 -14.78
N ALA A 140 10.71 10.78 -15.19
CA ALA A 140 10.41 11.02 -16.60
C ALA A 140 11.35 12.04 -17.26
N ALA A 141 11.99 12.93 -16.50
CA ALA A 141 12.97 13.86 -17.01
C ALA A 141 14.24 13.14 -17.48
N ASP A 142 14.57 12.00 -16.91
CA ASP A 142 15.68 11.13 -17.29
C ASP A 142 15.27 10.11 -18.36
N ASP A 143 14.18 9.35 -18.10
CA ASP A 143 13.71 8.25 -18.95
C ASP A 143 12.89 8.70 -20.18
N GLY A 144 12.42 9.94 -20.19
CA GLY A 144 11.63 10.51 -21.29
C GLY A 144 10.18 10.84 -20.91
N TRP A 145 9.72 11.97 -21.43
CA TRP A 145 8.37 12.53 -21.16
C TRP A 145 7.20 11.67 -21.64
N SER A 146 7.47 10.64 -22.48
CA SER A 146 6.47 9.66 -22.90
C SER A 146 5.91 8.85 -21.72
N HIS A 147 6.74 8.57 -20.71
CA HIS A 147 6.35 7.86 -19.50
C HIS A 147 5.31 8.65 -18.67
N LEU A 148 5.50 9.98 -18.59
CA LEU A 148 4.54 10.83 -17.87
C LEU A 148 3.18 10.89 -18.58
N ARG A 149 3.17 10.94 -19.93
CA ARG A 149 1.91 10.83 -20.69
C ARG A 149 1.24 9.50 -20.47
N SER A 150 2.00 8.41 -20.49
CA SER A 150 1.48 7.06 -20.19
C SER A 150 0.94 6.96 -18.76
N SER A 151 1.58 7.60 -17.77
CA SER A 151 1.08 7.71 -16.40
C SER A 151 -0.27 8.42 -16.34
N ALA A 152 -0.41 9.57 -17.02
CA ALA A 152 -1.66 10.31 -17.06
C ALA A 152 -2.80 9.51 -17.72
N VAL A 153 -2.52 8.86 -18.86
CA VAL A 153 -3.47 7.97 -19.54
C VAL A 153 -3.81 6.79 -18.64
N GLY A 154 -2.82 6.20 -17.97
CA GLY A 154 -3.01 5.11 -17.02
C GLY A 154 -3.92 5.49 -15.85
N ALA A 155 -3.75 6.70 -15.31
CA ALA A 155 -4.62 7.21 -14.24
C ALA A 155 -6.09 7.32 -14.71
N VAL A 156 -6.31 7.88 -15.90
CA VAL A 156 -7.65 7.99 -16.49
C VAL A 156 -8.24 6.60 -16.78
N LEU A 157 -7.43 5.68 -17.30
CA LEU A 157 -7.84 4.31 -17.61
C LEU A 157 -8.25 3.56 -16.33
N GLY A 158 -7.40 3.56 -15.30
CA GLY A 158 -7.67 2.87 -14.05
C GLY A 158 -8.90 3.42 -13.34
N LEU A 159 -8.99 4.75 -13.22
CA LEU A 159 -10.15 5.41 -12.64
C LEU A 159 -11.43 5.15 -13.47
N GLY A 160 -11.35 5.28 -14.79
CA GLY A 160 -12.50 5.13 -15.70
C GLY A 160 -13.06 3.70 -15.72
N MET A 161 -12.19 2.68 -15.72
CA MET A 161 -12.61 1.27 -15.67
C MET A 161 -13.40 0.96 -14.39
N LEU A 162 -12.86 1.30 -13.22
CA LEU A 162 -13.54 1.03 -11.96
C LEU A 162 -14.75 1.95 -11.77
N LEU A 163 -14.70 3.18 -12.27
CA LEU A 163 -15.86 4.08 -12.27
C LEU A 163 -17.01 3.50 -13.09
N ALA A 164 -16.74 2.95 -14.27
CA ALA A 164 -17.74 2.30 -15.08
C ALA A 164 -18.41 1.12 -14.34
N ILE A 165 -17.62 0.28 -13.65
CA ILE A 165 -18.15 -0.81 -12.81
C ILE A 165 -19.00 -0.25 -11.66
N HIS A 166 -18.52 0.79 -10.98
CA HIS A 166 -19.27 1.45 -9.91
C HIS A 166 -20.60 2.02 -10.38
N LEU A 167 -20.63 2.67 -11.54
CA LEU A 167 -21.88 3.25 -12.09
C LEU A 167 -22.91 2.17 -12.46
N VAL A 168 -22.46 0.99 -12.90
CA VAL A 168 -23.35 -0.16 -13.18
C VAL A 168 -23.86 -0.78 -11.88
N ASN A 169 -23.01 -0.91 -10.86
CA ASN A 169 -23.40 -1.50 -9.57
C ASN A 169 -22.74 -0.75 -8.38
N PRO A 170 -23.32 0.37 -7.92
CA PRO A 170 -22.76 1.18 -6.83
C PRO A 170 -22.64 0.44 -5.50
N ARG A 171 -23.43 -0.63 -5.31
CA ARG A 171 -23.35 -1.45 -4.08
C ARG A 171 -22.24 -2.49 -4.13
N GLY A 172 -21.76 -2.84 -5.32
CA GLY A 172 -20.74 -3.87 -5.51
C GLY A 172 -19.30 -3.36 -5.43
N MET A 173 -19.09 -2.04 -5.57
CA MET A 173 -17.75 -1.44 -5.59
C MET A 173 -17.74 -0.08 -4.88
N GLY A 174 -16.80 0.09 -3.95
CA GLY A 174 -16.62 1.34 -3.22
C GLY A 174 -16.02 2.45 -4.10
N MET A 175 -16.47 3.70 -3.92
CA MET A 175 -15.83 4.87 -4.57
C MET A 175 -14.36 5.04 -4.14
N GLY A 176 -13.97 4.48 -2.99
CA GLY A 176 -12.58 4.43 -2.54
C GLY A 176 -11.70 3.61 -3.47
N ASP A 177 -12.17 2.44 -3.89
CA ASP A 177 -11.46 1.54 -4.82
C ASP A 177 -11.32 2.18 -6.21
N VAL A 178 -12.35 2.91 -6.66
CA VAL A 178 -12.30 3.67 -7.92
C VAL A 178 -11.17 4.70 -7.91
N LYS A 179 -11.06 5.47 -6.82
CA LYS A 179 -9.97 6.46 -6.65
C LYS A 179 -8.61 5.78 -6.53
N LEU A 180 -8.53 4.67 -5.78
CA LEU A 180 -7.31 3.88 -5.64
C LEU A 180 -6.85 3.37 -7.02
N ALA A 181 -7.75 2.86 -7.85
CA ALA A 181 -7.42 2.42 -9.20
C ALA A 181 -6.87 3.56 -10.09
N GLY A 182 -7.36 4.79 -9.93
CA GLY A 182 -6.78 5.96 -10.58
C GLY A 182 -5.32 6.22 -10.13
N VAL A 183 -5.04 6.11 -8.82
CA VAL A 183 -3.68 6.23 -8.29
C VAL A 183 -2.81 5.08 -8.80
N LEU A 184 -3.29 3.84 -8.76
CA LEU A 184 -2.56 2.70 -9.32
C LEU A 184 -2.27 2.89 -10.80
N GLY A 185 -3.25 3.38 -11.56
CA GLY A 185 -3.09 3.71 -12.98
C GLY A 185 -2.02 4.76 -13.24
N LEU A 186 -1.91 5.77 -12.36
CA LEU A 186 -0.86 6.79 -12.43
C LEU A 186 0.54 6.17 -12.32
N TYR A 187 0.76 5.31 -11.34
CA TYR A 187 2.07 4.71 -11.09
C TYR A 187 2.41 3.57 -12.07
N LEU A 188 1.49 2.64 -12.30
CA LEU A 188 1.71 1.52 -13.22
C LEU A 188 1.75 1.99 -14.67
N GLY A 189 1.03 3.06 -14.99
CA GLY A 189 1.02 3.69 -16.30
C GLY A 189 2.38 4.26 -16.72
N PHE A 190 3.30 4.49 -15.78
CA PHE A 190 4.68 4.90 -16.09
C PHE A 190 5.36 3.90 -17.04
N PHE A 191 5.11 2.62 -16.86
CA PHE A 191 5.60 1.56 -17.76
C PHE A 191 4.65 1.26 -18.92
N GLY A 192 3.52 1.94 -19.01
CA GLY A 192 2.55 1.78 -20.08
C GLY A 192 1.23 1.15 -19.64
N PHE A 193 0.21 1.28 -20.51
CA PHE A 193 -1.16 0.88 -20.20
C PHE A 193 -1.32 -0.63 -19.93
N GLY A 194 -0.47 -1.47 -20.52
CA GLY A 194 -0.48 -2.92 -20.27
C GLY A 194 -0.24 -3.27 -18.80
N HIS A 195 0.63 -2.52 -18.11
CA HIS A 195 0.87 -2.70 -16.68
C HIS A 195 -0.36 -2.31 -15.84
N VAL A 196 -1.09 -1.26 -16.24
CA VAL A 196 -2.34 -0.88 -15.57
C VAL A 196 -3.39 -1.99 -15.67
N LEU A 197 -3.59 -2.51 -16.89
CA LEU A 197 -4.54 -3.61 -17.12
C LEU A 197 -4.16 -4.87 -16.35
N LEU A 198 -2.88 -5.24 -16.38
CA LEU A 198 -2.38 -6.40 -15.65
C LEU A 198 -2.55 -6.25 -14.14
N GLY A 199 -2.22 -5.08 -13.58
CA GLY A 199 -2.36 -4.82 -12.14
C GLY A 199 -3.81 -4.89 -11.67
N LEU A 200 -4.72 -4.27 -12.40
CA LEU A 200 -6.14 -4.35 -12.12
C LEU A 200 -6.67 -5.78 -12.29
N PHE A 201 -6.30 -6.46 -13.39
CA PHE A 201 -6.69 -7.85 -13.62
C PHE A 201 -6.22 -8.77 -12.49
N LEU A 202 -4.97 -8.68 -12.08
CA LEU A 202 -4.43 -9.46 -10.96
C LEU A 202 -5.16 -9.15 -9.65
N GLY A 203 -5.50 -7.88 -9.40
CA GLY A 203 -6.28 -7.48 -8.24
C GLY A 203 -7.66 -8.14 -8.23
N PHE A 204 -8.38 -8.11 -9.36
CA PHE A 204 -9.67 -8.78 -9.49
C PHE A 204 -9.54 -10.30 -9.40
N LEU A 205 -8.52 -10.89 -10.00
CA LEU A 205 -8.26 -12.33 -9.95
C LEU A 205 -8.04 -12.79 -8.51
N LEU A 206 -7.14 -12.12 -7.77
CA LEU A 206 -6.84 -12.45 -6.37
C LEU A 206 -8.08 -12.30 -5.49
N GLY A 207 -8.82 -11.19 -5.63
CA GLY A 207 -10.06 -10.97 -4.90
C GLY A 207 -11.13 -12.01 -5.20
N SER A 208 -11.28 -12.40 -6.48
CA SER A 208 -12.23 -13.42 -6.90
C SER A 208 -11.86 -14.80 -6.38
N VAL A 209 -10.60 -15.21 -6.50
CA VAL A 209 -10.11 -16.51 -6.02
C VAL A 209 -10.30 -16.62 -4.51
N LEU A 210 -9.85 -15.61 -3.74
CA LEU A 210 -10.01 -15.66 -2.29
C LEU A 210 -11.49 -15.57 -1.89
N GLY A 211 -12.29 -14.73 -2.54
CA GLY A 211 -13.72 -14.63 -2.29
C GLY A 211 -14.45 -15.96 -2.50
N LEU A 212 -14.15 -16.65 -3.61
CA LEU A 212 -14.71 -17.97 -3.90
C LEU A 212 -14.26 -19.02 -2.87
N LEU A 213 -13.00 -19.00 -2.47
CA LEU A 213 -12.48 -19.89 -1.42
C LEU A 213 -13.18 -19.67 -0.08
N LEU A 214 -13.37 -18.41 0.35
CA LEU A 214 -14.04 -18.08 1.61
C LEU A 214 -15.53 -18.50 1.59
N ILE A 215 -16.20 -18.37 0.46
CA ILE A 215 -17.59 -18.84 0.28
C ILE A 215 -17.63 -20.37 0.24
N GLY A 216 -16.73 -21.00 -0.49
CA GLY A 216 -16.68 -22.46 -0.63
C GLY A 216 -16.36 -23.19 0.69
N THR A 217 -15.57 -22.57 1.57
CA THR A 217 -15.27 -23.09 2.93
C THR A 217 -16.34 -22.73 3.96
N GLY A 218 -17.37 -21.96 3.60
CA GLY A 218 -18.44 -21.56 4.52
C GLY A 218 -18.04 -20.49 5.55
N ILE A 219 -16.81 -19.93 5.46
CA ILE A 219 -16.32 -18.89 6.39
C ILE A 219 -17.06 -17.57 6.14
N ARG A 220 -17.43 -17.29 4.86
CA ARG A 220 -18.17 -16.10 4.46
C ARG A 220 -19.37 -16.47 3.58
N SER A 221 -20.41 -15.65 3.64
CA SER A 221 -21.57 -15.77 2.76
C SER A 221 -21.43 -14.86 1.54
N ARG A 222 -22.24 -15.10 0.49
CA ARG A 222 -22.28 -14.24 -0.70
C ARG A 222 -22.73 -12.80 -0.43
N LYS A 223 -23.25 -12.53 0.76
CA LYS A 223 -23.73 -11.20 1.18
C LYS A 223 -22.71 -10.43 2.00
N ASP A 224 -21.63 -11.10 2.43
CA ASP A 224 -20.60 -10.46 3.25
C ASP A 224 -19.73 -9.57 2.39
N HIS A 225 -19.45 -8.37 2.89
CA HIS A 225 -18.50 -7.45 2.27
C HIS A 225 -17.08 -7.96 2.49
N ILE A 226 -16.31 -8.01 1.40
CA ILE A 226 -14.87 -8.32 1.44
C ILE A 226 -14.13 -7.03 1.07
N PRO A 227 -13.15 -6.58 1.88
CA PRO A 227 -12.34 -5.41 1.54
C PRO A 227 -11.60 -5.67 0.22
N PHE A 228 -11.70 -4.74 -0.73
CA PHE A 228 -11.18 -4.95 -2.08
C PHE A 228 -9.81 -4.28 -2.30
N ALA A 229 -9.53 -3.18 -1.60
CA ALA A 229 -8.27 -2.45 -1.74
C ALA A 229 -7.01 -3.32 -1.50
N PRO A 230 -6.97 -4.30 -0.56
CA PRO A 230 -5.81 -5.18 -0.41
C PRO A 230 -5.49 -6.01 -1.66
N PHE A 231 -6.51 -6.42 -2.40
CA PHE A 231 -6.32 -7.20 -3.64
C PHE A 231 -5.83 -6.32 -4.78
N LEU A 232 -6.37 -5.10 -4.91
CA LEU A 232 -5.84 -4.11 -5.86
C LEU A 232 -4.38 -3.78 -5.56
N ALA A 233 -4.05 -3.59 -4.28
CA ALA A 233 -2.69 -3.35 -3.83
C ALA A 233 -1.75 -4.53 -4.17
N ALA A 234 -2.17 -5.75 -3.88
CA ALA A 234 -1.40 -6.96 -4.20
C ALA A 234 -1.19 -7.13 -5.72
N GLY A 235 -2.25 -6.91 -6.52
CA GLY A 235 -2.17 -6.95 -7.98
C GLY A 235 -1.20 -5.92 -8.54
N ALA A 236 -1.24 -4.68 -8.01
CA ALA A 236 -0.30 -3.63 -8.38
C ALA A 236 1.14 -3.98 -8.01
N MET A 237 1.38 -4.45 -6.77
CA MET A 237 2.71 -4.87 -6.32
C MET A 237 3.24 -6.02 -7.16
N LEU A 238 2.45 -7.06 -7.44
CA LEU A 238 2.86 -8.15 -8.32
C LEU A 238 3.25 -7.64 -9.71
N THR A 239 2.47 -6.70 -10.26
CA THR A 239 2.78 -6.09 -11.56
C THR A 239 4.09 -5.30 -11.54
N LEU A 240 4.43 -4.62 -10.45
CA LEU A 240 5.72 -3.95 -10.31
C LEU A 240 6.89 -4.94 -10.38
N PHE A 241 6.74 -6.14 -9.82
CA PHE A 241 7.81 -7.13 -9.81
C PHE A 241 7.93 -7.95 -11.09
N VAL A 242 6.81 -8.40 -11.64
CA VAL A 242 6.81 -9.37 -12.74
C VAL A 242 6.16 -8.84 -14.03
N GLY A 243 5.54 -7.66 -14.01
CA GLY A 243 4.71 -7.16 -15.10
C GLY A 243 5.47 -6.98 -16.41
N THR A 244 6.67 -6.39 -16.37
CA THR A 244 7.48 -6.18 -17.57
C THR A 244 7.83 -7.53 -18.21
N SER A 245 8.40 -8.47 -17.44
CA SER A 245 8.78 -9.79 -17.95
C SER A 245 7.58 -10.58 -18.51
N PHE A 246 6.42 -10.49 -17.83
CA PHE A 246 5.20 -11.14 -18.28
C PHE A 246 4.66 -10.53 -19.59
N LEU A 247 4.62 -9.20 -19.68
CA LEU A 247 4.11 -8.52 -20.87
C LEU A 247 5.03 -8.67 -22.08
N ASP A 248 6.34 -8.72 -21.86
CA ASP A 248 7.32 -8.98 -22.93
C ASP A 248 7.18 -10.41 -23.44
N TRP A 249 7.04 -11.39 -22.55
CA TRP A 249 6.76 -12.77 -22.95
C TRP A 249 5.44 -12.92 -23.73
N TYR A 250 4.40 -12.17 -23.31
CA TYR A 250 3.10 -12.23 -24.00
C TYR A 250 3.10 -11.59 -25.38
N ARG A 251 3.97 -10.61 -25.60
CA ARG A 251 4.07 -9.91 -26.91
C ARG A 251 4.95 -10.65 -27.93
N GLY A 252 5.70 -11.69 -27.50
CA GLY A 252 6.58 -12.49 -28.37
C GLY A 252 7.90 -11.86 -28.60
#